data_5b345b731c24890c90090ab20ab0c11f
#
_entry.id   5b345b731c24890c90090ab20ab0c11f
#
_cell.length_a   1.000
_cell.length_b   1.000
_cell.length_c   1.000
_cell.angle_alpha   90.00
_cell.angle_beta   90.00
_cell.angle_gamma   90.00
#
_symmetry.space_group_name_H-M   'P 1'
#
loop_
_entity.id
_entity.type
_entity.pdbx_description
1 polymer ?
#
loop_
_entity_poly.entity_id
_entity_poly.type
_entity_poly.pdbx_seq_one_letter_code
_entity_poly.pdbx_strand_id
1 'polypeptide(L)'
;MAVSPNTILYLLKSPLELDDKNQLTFTNVNAQTEYFLSLPRIEVERISYQRKDSTIRFPAHIDSILEYNYVMYKNSNYSNKWFYAYITDMKYENDSMTTITIETDVYQTWMFDINVKRSFVVREHTNNDTFGANTVPENLETGDFIENGDMIDFQYLHTGDYTHGYYPDKFYICIASNRDLTDNTFPPLRTGGSNGGVFSGVQYYLFEDAGNAGICLQSLNNAGHIDAVESIFIVPEAFEPDRSQWIQPSGESYHVGYPDIDKVIDMNNININIDMKTSLDGYTPRNKKLLTSQYNYLYCTNYTGADTIYKYEYFKGHLNENPSCIFALTACIIPGCSIELFPTEYYEINNRYQAGAYSLPAPKLPLCNWNSDQYVNWLAQSGVNRALTVVSGIASIGAGAAALATGAGALVGGGLIAGGIGGIANTAIQTHEHSYAPNNTSGSLNSSDVNFINSKCFGFYPMSIRREYAIKIDRIFDSIGYKTNEMKIPNITGRRNWNYVQTQSVAILGSIPQNDLQRIKDMFNSGITFWHNPTTFLDYSQNNDII
;
A
#
# COMPACT_ATOMS: atom_id res chain seq x y z
N MET A 1 -37.52 16.57 -67.59
CA MET A 1 -37.14 15.20 -67.18
C MET A 1 -37.64 14.97 -65.77
N ALA A 2 -38.44 13.94 -65.55
CA ALA A 2 -38.83 13.57 -64.20
C ALA A 2 -37.59 12.94 -63.55
N VAL A 3 -37.11 13.53 -62.47
CA VAL A 3 -35.99 13.01 -61.67
C VAL A 3 -36.54 11.82 -60.92
N SER A 4 -36.12 10.60 -61.28
CA SER A 4 -36.45 9.39 -60.53
C SER A 4 -35.65 9.39 -59.25
N PRO A 5 -36.27 9.17 -58.05
CA PRO A 5 -35.52 9.03 -56.82
C PRO A 5 -34.64 7.76 -56.85
N ASN A 6 -33.38 7.91 -56.47
CA ASN A 6 -32.40 6.80 -56.51
C ASN A 6 -32.00 6.30 -55.10
N THR A 7 -32.82 6.55 -54.11
CA THR A 7 -32.56 6.09 -52.74
C THR A 7 -33.09 4.69 -52.52
N ILE A 8 -32.21 3.80 -52.04
CA ILE A 8 -32.55 2.51 -51.49
C ILE A 8 -32.59 2.67 -49.97
N LEU A 9 -33.62 2.18 -49.34
CA LEU A 9 -33.84 2.31 -47.90
C LEU A 9 -34.28 0.99 -47.30
N TYR A 10 -33.68 0.67 -46.15
CA TYR A 10 -34.08 -0.45 -45.30
C TYR A 10 -34.58 0.07 -43.97
N LEU A 11 -35.76 -0.35 -43.52
CA LEU A 11 -36.15 -0.27 -42.11
C LEU A 11 -35.64 -1.51 -41.40
N LEU A 12 -35.01 -1.34 -40.27
CA LEU A 12 -34.33 -2.40 -39.52
C LEU A 12 -34.83 -2.47 -38.07
N LYS A 13 -34.86 -3.69 -37.52
CA LYS A 13 -34.92 -3.88 -36.06
C LYS A 13 -33.50 -3.96 -35.54
N SER A 14 -32.95 -2.86 -35.05
CA SER A 14 -31.58 -2.76 -34.53
C SER A 14 -31.57 -2.86 -33.01
N PRO A 15 -30.56 -3.48 -32.40
CA PRO A 15 -30.35 -3.42 -30.96
C PRO A 15 -29.80 -2.08 -30.49
N LEU A 16 -29.38 -1.19 -31.40
CA LEU A 16 -28.85 0.13 -31.06
C LEU A 16 -29.99 1.06 -30.63
N GLU A 17 -29.68 1.86 -29.58
CA GLU A 17 -30.56 2.84 -29.00
C GLU A 17 -30.01 4.26 -29.20
N LEU A 18 -30.87 5.27 -29.17
CA LEU A 18 -30.52 6.68 -29.33
C LEU A 18 -29.96 7.27 -28.01
N ASP A 19 -29.10 6.55 -27.29
CA ASP A 19 -28.49 7.00 -26.06
C ASP A 19 -27.05 7.47 -26.24
N ASP A 20 -26.47 7.28 -27.41
CA ASP A 20 -25.08 7.59 -27.78
C ASP A 20 -24.01 6.95 -26.85
N LYS A 21 -24.40 5.98 -26.00
CA LYS A 21 -23.52 5.34 -25.01
C LYS A 21 -22.96 4.00 -25.45
N ASN A 22 -23.71 3.27 -26.26
CA ASN A 22 -23.35 1.93 -26.72
C ASN A 22 -23.33 1.89 -28.24
N GLN A 23 -22.19 1.60 -28.82
CA GLN A 23 -22.02 1.54 -30.27
C GLN A 23 -21.35 0.23 -30.70
N LEU A 24 -21.81 -0.31 -31.85
CA LEU A 24 -21.15 -1.44 -32.48
C LEU A 24 -19.92 -0.95 -33.27
N THR A 25 -18.86 -1.75 -33.27
CA THR A 25 -17.67 -1.50 -34.10
C THR A 25 -17.47 -2.65 -35.06
N PHE A 26 -16.96 -2.34 -36.25
CA PHE A 26 -16.72 -3.29 -37.32
C PHE A 26 -15.31 -3.14 -37.86
N THR A 27 -14.73 -4.20 -38.37
CA THR A 27 -13.39 -4.21 -38.95
C THR A 27 -13.31 -3.46 -40.28
N ASN A 28 -14.40 -3.42 -41.03
CA ASN A 28 -14.52 -2.76 -42.34
C ASN A 28 -15.98 -2.50 -42.72
N VAL A 29 -16.16 -1.68 -43.76
CA VAL A 29 -17.48 -1.28 -44.27
C VAL A 29 -18.35 -2.47 -44.72
N ASN A 30 -17.71 -3.52 -45.28
CA ASN A 30 -18.46 -4.70 -45.73
C ASN A 30 -19.06 -5.48 -44.54
N ALA A 31 -18.25 -5.72 -43.49
CA ALA A 31 -18.70 -6.39 -42.29
C ALA A 31 -19.84 -5.62 -41.61
N GLN A 32 -19.78 -4.28 -41.57
CA GLN A 32 -20.86 -3.44 -41.08
C GLN A 32 -22.13 -3.60 -41.94
N THR A 33 -22.00 -3.51 -43.25
CA THR A 33 -23.13 -3.63 -44.18
C THR A 33 -23.80 -5.01 -44.08
N GLU A 34 -23.02 -6.09 -44.06
CA GLU A 34 -23.50 -7.46 -43.91
C GLU A 34 -24.27 -7.65 -42.61
N TYR A 35 -23.75 -7.10 -41.50
CA TYR A 35 -24.45 -7.18 -40.23
C TYR A 35 -25.83 -6.51 -40.30
N PHE A 36 -25.89 -5.24 -40.70
CA PHE A 36 -27.17 -4.53 -40.76
C PHE A 36 -28.16 -5.17 -41.76
N LEU A 37 -27.68 -5.71 -42.88
CA LEU A 37 -28.49 -6.46 -43.81
C LEU A 37 -28.95 -7.84 -43.30
N SER A 38 -28.31 -8.38 -42.27
CA SER A 38 -28.75 -9.63 -41.62
C SER A 38 -29.92 -9.43 -40.63
N LEU A 39 -30.18 -8.19 -40.21
CA LEU A 39 -31.24 -7.87 -39.27
C LEU A 39 -32.62 -8.04 -39.95
N PRO A 40 -33.70 -8.27 -39.17
CA PRO A 40 -35.08 -8.19 -39.69
C PRO A 40 -35.30 -6.84 -40.35
N ARG A 41 -35.74 -6.86 -41.62
CA ARG A 41 -35.82 -5.65 -42.43
C ARG A 41 -36.98 -5.58 -43.39
N ILE A 42 -37.35 -4.37 -43.76
CA ILE A 42 -38.23 -4.08 -44.91
C ILE A 42 -37.42 -3.25 -45.90
N GLU A 43 -37.36 -3.65 -47.14
CA GLU A 43 -36.67 -2.95 -48.23
C GLU A 43 -37.66 -2.15 -49.07
N VAL A 44 -37.29 -0.90 -49.34
CA VAL A 44 -38.02 -0.04 -50.28
C VAL A 44 -37.05 0.72 -51.16
N GLU A 45 -37.27 0.65 -52.46
CA GLU A 45 -36.50 1.35 -53.47
C GLU A 45 -37.23 2.60 -53.97
N ARG A 46 -36.47 3.51 -54.56
CA ARG A 46 -36.96 4.72 -55.22
C ARG A 46 -37.73 5.69 -54.33
N ILE A 47 -37.25 5.81 -53.07
CA ILE A 47 -37.79 6.78 -52.13
C ILE A 47 -37.13 8.15 -52.31
N SER A 48 -37.94 9.22 -52.18
CA SER A 48 -37.46 10.59 -52.03
C SER A 48 -37.18 10.87 -50.57
N TYR A 49 -35.89 11.01 -50.22
CA TYR A 49 -35.45 11.43 -48.91
C TYR A 49 -35.23 12.96 -48.87
N GLN A 50 -35.89 13.64 -47.94
CA GLN A 50 -35.74 15.07 -47.75
C GLN A 50 -34.80 15.31 -46.55
N ARG A 51 -33.50 15.49 -46.82
CA ARG A 51 -32.49 15.71 -45.81
C ARG A 51 -32.71 16.94 -44.92
N LYS A 52 -33.36 17.97 -45.46
CA LYS A 52 -33.60 19.22 -44.73
C LYS A 52 -34.51 19.05 -43.52
N ASP A 53 -35.54 18.20 -43.64
CA ASP A 53 -36.55 18.05 -42.60
C ASP A 53 -36.37 16.71 -41.84
N SER A 54 -35.32 15.92 -42.17
CA SER A 54 -35.04 14.60 -41.60
C SER A 54 -36.25 13.66 -41.63
N THR A 55 -37.15 13.83 -42.62
CA THR A 55 -38.39 13.07 -42.74
C THR A 55 -38.41 12.22 -44.00
N ILE A 56 -38.97 11.06 -43.92
CA ILE A 56 -39.14 10.09 -45.01
C ILE A 56 -40.60 9.71 -45.08
N ARG A 57 -41.21 9.80 -46.27
CA ARG A 57 -42.54 9.23 -46.54
C ARG A 57 -42.39 7.80 -46.94
N PHE A 58 -42.79 6.91 -46.05
CA PHE A 58 -42.66 5.48 -46.22
C PHE A 58 -43.98 4.88 -46.71
N PRO A 59 -43.98 4.06 -47.78
CA PRO A 59 -45.21 3.54 -48.39
C PRO A 59 -45.75 2.29 -47.66
N ALA A 60 -46.18 2.45 -46.42
CA ALA A 60 -46.80 1.40 -45.62
C ALA A 60 -47.68 2.00 -44.52
N HIS A 61 -48.66 1.20 -44.07
CA HIS A 61 -49.47 1.51 -42.90
C HIS A 61 -48.61 1.49 -41.64
N ILE A 62 -48.84 2.41 -40.71
CA ILE A 62 -48.05 2.57 -39.51
C ILE A 62 -47.92 1.30 -38.67
N ASP A 63 -49.02 0.55 -38.49
CA ASP A 63 -49.01 -0.69 -37.68
C ASP A 63 -48.07 -1.75 -38.22
N SER A 64 -47.77 -1.75 -39.51
CA SER A 64 -46.87 -2.72 -40.14
C SER A 64 -45.39 -2.43 -39.91
N ILE A 65 -45.08 -1.21 -39.47
CA ILE A 65 -43.69 -0.75 -39.32
C ILE A 65 -43.33 -0.31 -37.91
N LEU A 66 -44.24 -0.32 -36.95
CA LEU A 66 -44.03 0.11 -35.57
C LEU A 66 -42.88 -0.60 -34.85
N GLU A 67 -42.58 -1.83 -35.23
CA GLU A 67 -41.49 -2.60 -34.60
C GLU A 67 -40.08 -2.23 -35.08
N TYR A 68 -39.95 -1.39 -36.09
CA TYR A 68 -38.70 -1.00 -36.68
C TYR A 68 -38.22 0.33 -36.03
N ASN A 69 -36.99 0.35 -35.57
CA ASN A 69 -36.42 1.49 -34.85
C ASN A 69 -35.26 2.15 -35.56
N TYR A 70 -34.81 1.61 -36.69
CA TYR A 70 -33.58 2.02 -37.35
C TYR A 70 -33.71 2.04 -38.86
N VAL A 71 -32.96 2.91 -39.52
CA VAL A 71 -32.95 3.08 -40.96
C VAL A 71 -31.53 3.00 -41.51
N MET A 72 -31.36 2.26 -42.58
CA MET A 72 -30.16 2.21 -43.38
C MET A 72 -30.51 2.63 -44.81
N TYR A 73 -29.84 3.63 -45.37
CA TYR A 73 -30.14 4.12 -46.68
C TYR A 73 -28.92 4.57 -47.48
N LYS A 74 -28.98 4.48 -48.80
CA LYS A 74 -27.99 5.01 -49.71
C LYS A 74 -28.60 5.63 -50.95
N ASN A 75 -27.90 6.61 -51.54
CA ASN A 75 -28.29 7.23 -52.79
C ASN A 75 -27.12 7.21 -53.77
N SER A 76 -27.33 6.64 -54.94
CA SER A 76 -26.29 6.49 -55.97
C SER A 76 -25.79 7.81 -56.53
N ASN A 77 -26.58 8.88 -56.41
CA ASN A 77 -26.19 10.24 -56.81
C ASN A 77 -25.37 10.97 -55.71
N TYR A 78 -25.25 10.36 -54.51
CA TYR A 78 -24.56 10.94 -53.36
C TYR A 78 -23.55 9.93 -52.79
N SER A 79 -22.40 9.81 -53.42
CA SER A 79 -21.28 8.96 -53.06
C SER A 79 -21.55 7.45 -52.94
N ASN A 80 -22.77 6.98 -53.14
CA ASN A 80 -23.17 5.56 -52.96
C ASN A 80 -22.80 4.97 -51.59
N LYS A 81 -22.64 5.83 -50.59
CA LYS A 81 -22.33 5.48 -49.20
C LYS A 81 -23.58 5.14 -48.44
N TRP A 82 -23.50 4.16 -47.52
CA TRP A 82 -24.56 3.88 -46.56
C TRP A 82 -24.58 4.93 -45.46
N PHE A 83 -25.78 5.42 -45.17
CA PHE A 83 -26.10 6.26 -44.02
C PHE A 83 -26.98 5.48 -43.07
N TYR A 84 -26.78 5.69 -41.80
CA TYR A 84 -27.45 5.02 -40.71
C TYR A 84 -28.18 6.06 -39.86
N ALA A 85 -29.40 5.74 -39.40
CA ALA A 85 -30.19 6.69 -38.61
C ALA A 85 -31.17 5.95 -37.69
N TYR A 86 -31.44 6.55 -36.56
CA TYR A 86 -32.51 6.13 -35.64
C TYR A 86 -33.84 6.68 -36.12
N ILE A 87 -34.91 5.92 -35.89
CA ILE A 87 -36.28 6.42 -36.07
C ILE A 87 -36.70 7.07 -34.76
N THR A 88 -36.98 8.36 -34.80
CA THR A 88 -37.38 9.14 -33.62
C THR A 88 -38.86 9.36 -33.49
N ASP A 89 -39.59 9.35 -34.61
CA ASP A 89 -41.04 9.50 -34.63
C ASP A 89 -41.65 8.82 -35.88
N MET A 90 -42.88 8.31 -35.76
CA MET A 90 -43.69 7.79 -36.86
C MET A 90 -45.07 8.39 -36.81
N LYS A 91 -45.45 9.07 -37.88
CA LYS A 91 -46.74 9.73 -37.99
C LYS A 91 -47.59 9.11 -39.07
N TYR A 92 -48.79 8.69 -38.71
CA TYR A 92 -49.78 8.20 -39.66
C TYR A 92 -50.21 9.32 -40.61
N GLU A 93 -50.16 9.06 -41.90
CA GLU A 93 -50.64 9.98 -42.92
C GLU A 93 -51.93 9.45 -43.55
N ASN A 94 -51.94 8.22 -43.97
CA ASN A 94 -53.09 7.46 -44.48
C ASN A 94 -52.78 5.95 -44.50
N ASP A 95 -53.76 5.13 -44.92
CA ASP A 95 -53.65 3.67 -44.93
C ASP A 95 -52.45 3.11 -45.72
N SER A 96 -51.88 3.90 -46.62
CA SER A 96 -50.78 3.46 -47.49
C SER A 96 -49.48 4.28 -47.26
N MET A 97 -49.49 5.19 -46.31
CA MET A 97 -48.33 6.10 -46.10
C MET A 97 -48.14 6.46 -44.66
N THR A 98 -46.90 6.37 -44.20
CA THR A 98 -46.44 6.83 -42.88
C THR A 98 -45.27 7.78 -43.07
N THR A 99 -45.26 8.91 -42.36
CA THR A 99 -44.09 9.79 -42.28
C THR A 99 -43.23 9.38 -41.12
N ILE A 100 -41.97 9.07 -41.41
CA ILE A 100 -40.95 8.66 -40.45
C ILE A 100 -39.99 9.82 -40.26
N THR A 101 -39.75 10.23 -39.01
CA THR A 101 -38.69 11.21 -38.65
C THR A 101 -37.45 10.43 -38.21
N ILE A 102 -36.29 10.81 -38.73
CA ILE A 102 -35.01 10.13 -38.45
C ILE A 102 -33.99 11.06 -37.90
N GLU A 103 -33.10 10.52 -37.07
CA GLU A 103 -31.91 11.18 -36.58
C GLU A 103 -30.65 10.37 -36.93
N THR A 104 -29.68 11.03 -37.57
CA THR A 104 -28.47 10.32 -38.05
C THR A 104 -27.73 9.69 -36.91
N ASP A 105 -27.43 8.38 -36.99
CA ASP A 105 -26.42 7.73 -36.18
C ASP A 105 -25.05 8.15 -36.71
N VAL A 106 -24.47 9.14 -36.06
CA VAL A 106 -23.22 9.76 -36.52
C VAL A 106 -22.04 8.82 -36.43
N TYR A 107 -22.02 7.92 -35.42
CA TYR A 107 -20.92 6.99 -35.27
C TYR A 107 -20.96 5.92 -36.36
N GLN A 108 -22.08 5.22 -36.53
CA GLN A 108 -22.20 4.19 -37.56
C GLN A 108 -22.04 4.75 -38.99
N THR A 109 -22.45 5.98 -39.22
CA THR A 109 -22.30 6.63 -40.52
C THR A 109 -20.85 7.00 -40.82
N TRP A 110 -20.06 7.43 -39.81
CA TRP A 110 -18.76 8.06 -40.05
C TRP A 110 -17.56 7.31 -39.44
N MET A 111 -17.74 6.16 -38.78
CA MET A 111 -16.68 5.47 -38.06
C MET A 111 -15.44 5.15 -38.91
N PHE A 112 -15.58 4.97 -40.22
CA PHE A 112 -14.46 4.71 -41.13
C PHE A 112 -13.86 5.97 -41.77
N ASP A 113 -14.49 7.14 -41.57
CA ASP A 113 -14.04 8.44 -42.11
C ASP A 113 -13.36 9.32 -41.05
N ILE A 114 -13.26 8.83 -39.80
CA ILE A 114 -12.67 9.55 -38.69
C ILE A 114 -11.40 8.86 -38.19
N ASN A 115 -10.52 9.66 -37.58
CA ASN A 115 -9.30 9.17 -36.96
C ASN A 115 -9.13 9.84 -35.60
N VAL A 116 -9.21 9.06 -34.54
CA VAL A 116 -9.02 9.53 -33.16
C VAL A 116 -7.54 9.73 -32.89
N LYS A 117 -7.17 10.89 -32.39
CA LYS A 117 -5.79 11.28 -32.08
C LYS A 117 -5.55 11.28 -30.58
N ARG A 118 -4.28 11.56 -30.20
CA ARG A 118 -3.92 11.71 -28.77
C ARG A 118 -4.85 12.72 -28.11
N SER A 119 -5.48 12.29 -27.05
CA SER A 119 -6.49 13.04 -26.31
C SER A 119 -6.28 12.80 -24.82
N PHE A 120 -6.81 13.67 -23.97
CA PHE A 120 -6.81 13.42 -22.55
C PHE A 120 -7.86 12.35 -22.22
N VAL A 121 -7.39 11.14 -21.94
CA VAL A 121 -8.24 10.00 -21.57
C VAL A 121 -8.45 10.02 -20.07
N VAL A 122 -9.69 10.18 -19.66
CA VAL A 122 -10.10 10.20 -18.25
C VAL A 122 -10.22 8.77 -17.73
N ARG A 123 -10.89 7.90 -18.52
CA ARG A 123 -11.18 6.51 -18.17
C ARG A 123 -11.24 5.66 -19.42
N GLU A 124 -10.70 4.45 -19.34
CA GLU A 124 -10.84 3.46 -20.43
C GLU A 124 -10.52 2.04 -19.98
N HIS A 125 -10.83 1.07 -20.82
CA HIS A 125 -10.24 -0.26 -20.74
C HIS A 125 -8.79 -0.18 -21.24
N THR A 126 -7.84 -0.37 -20.34
CA THR A 126 -6.41 -0.34 -20.68
C THR A 126 -5.95 -1.64 -21.34
N ASN A 127 -4.88 -1.58 -22.13
CA ASN A 127 -4.21 -2.75 -22.69
C ASN A 127 -3.20 -3.38 -21.73
N ASN A 128 -2.95 -2.75 -20.60
CA ASN A 128 -2.01 -3.22 -19.60
C ASN A 128 -2.70 -3.30 -18.24
N ASP A 129 -2.99 -4.52 -17.80
CA ASP A 129 -3.53 -4.82 -16.49
C ASP A 129 -2.47 -5.44 -15.56
N THR A 130 -1.20 -5.16 -15.79
CA THR A 130 -0.12 -5.56 -14.89
C THR A 130 -0.33 -4.92 -13.51
N PHE A 131 -0.11 -5.69 -12.44
CA PHE A 131 -0.20 -5.19 -11.09
C PHE A 131 0.67 -3.94 -10.89
N GLY A 132 0.10 -2.90 -10.29
CA GLY A 132 0.78 -1.63 -10.06
C GLY A 132 0.87 -0.68 -11.26
N ALA A 133 0.42 -1.08 -12.47
CA ALA A 133 0.44 -0.19 -13.64
C ALA A 133 -0.65 0.90 -13.58
N ASN A 134 -1.79 0.61 -12.96
CA ASN A 134 -2.97 1.47 -12.95
C ASN A 134 -3.30 1.93 -11.52
N THR A 135 -2.57 2.92 -11.00
CA THR A 135 -2.67 3.37 -9.60
C THR A 135 -3.48 4.66 -9.39
N VAL A 136 -4.04 5.26 -10.46
CA VAL A 136 -4.84 6.49 -10.34
C VAL A 136 -6.07 6.24 -9.45
N PRO A 137 -6.31 7.08 -8.40
CA PRO A 137 -7.43 6.89 -7.49
C PRO A 137 -8.80 6.94 -8.16
N GLU A 138 -9.67 5.99 -7.80
CA GLU A 138 -11.01 5.85 -8.40
C GLU A 138 -12.09 6.64 -7.65
N ASN A 139 -11.88 6.92 -6.37
CA ASN A 139 -12.87 7.54 -5.48
C ASN A 139 -14.19 6.74 -5.42
N LEU A 140 -14.08 5.40 -5.47
CA LEU A 140 -15.22 4.50 -5.28
C LEU A 140 -15.38 4.19 -3.79
N GLU A 141 -16.60 3.84 -3.38
CA GLU A 141 -16.87 3.42 -2.03
C GLU A 141 -16.25 2.05 -1.75
N THR A 142 -15.37 2.00 -0.74
CA THR A 142 -14.63 0.79 -0.35
C THR A 142 -15.19 0.11 0.89
N GLY A 143 -16.05 0.81 1.64
CA GLY A 143 -16.46 0.40 2.98
C GLY A 143 -15.28 0.36 3.96
N ASP A 144 -15.47 -0.39 5.06
CA ASP A 144 -14.42 -0.60 6.05
C ASP A 144 -13.40 -1.63 5.54
N PHE A 145 -12.13 -1.37 5.81
CA PHE A 145 -11.06 -2.35 5.57
C PHE A 145 -11.06 -3.40 6.67
N ILE A 146 -10.74 -4.62 6.29
CA ILE A 146 -10.62 -5.77 7.18
C ILE A 146 -9.24 -6.39 7.07
N GLU A 147 -8.85 -7.14 8.08
CA GLU A 147 -7.67 -7.98 8.05
C GLU A 147 -7.86 -9.12 7.04
N ASN A 148 -6.93 -9.21 6.10
CA ASN A 148 -6.98 -10.13 4.95
C ASN A 148 -5.88 -11.20 5.05
N GLY A 149 -5.88 -11.94 6.12
CA GLY A 149 -4.91 -12.98 6.41
C GLY A 149 -4.44 -12.92 7.85
N ASP A 150 -3.47 -13.75 8.18
CA ASP A 150 -2.94 -13.81 9.53
C ASP A 150 -2.05 -12.60 9.80
N MET A 151 -2.26 -11.94 10.93
CA MET A 151 -1.37 -10.92 11.46
C MET A 151 0.02 -11.53 11.72
N ILE A 152 1.07 -10.83 11.34
CA ILE A 152 2.44 -11.16 11.70
C ILE A 152 2.87 -10.25 12.83
N ASP A 153 3.10 -10.82 14.01
CA ASP A 153 3.56 -10.11 15.20
C ASP A 153 5.07 -10.31 15.38
N PHE A 154 5.81 -9.22 15.27
CA PHE A 154 7.23 -9.24 15.53
C PHE A 154 7.49 -8.89 16.99
N GLN A 155 8.08 -9.82 17.75
CA GLN A 155 8.23 -9.69 19.19
C GLN A 155 9.68 -9.44 19.58
N TYR A 156 9.90 -8.78 20.73
CA TYR A 156 11.22 -8.59 21.32
C TYR A 156 11.88 -9.90 21.77
N LEU A 157 11.08 -10.92 22.02
CA LEU A 157 11.54 -12.18 22.60
C LEU A 157 11.02 -13.33 21.78
N HIS A 158 11.90 -14.28 21.54
CA HIS A 158 11.54 -15.52 20.87
C HIS A 158 10.63 -16.35 21.77
N THR A 159 9.41 -16.64 21.33
CA THR A 159 8.44 -17.47 22.07
C THR A 159 8.43 -18.93 21.62
N GLY A 160 9.44 -19.38 20.88
CA GLY A 160 9.55 -20.76 20.40
C GLY A 160 8.72 -21.08 19.16
N ASP A 161 7.90 -20.17 18.66
CA ASP A 161 7.13 -20.34 17.43
C ASP A 161 7.72 -19.48 16.31
N TYR A 162 8.39 -20.13 15.36
CA TYR A 162 9.08 -19.47 14.24
C TYR A 162 8.16 -18.73 13.26
N THR A 163 6.84 -18.83 13.43
CA THR A 163 5.86 -18.20 12.54
C THR A 163 5.60 -16.74 12.87
N HIS A 164 6.00 -16.25 14.04
CA HIS A 164 5.60 -14.94 14.58
C HIS A 164 6.74 -13.94 14.72
N GLY A 165 7.85 -14.13 14.07
CA GLY A 165 8.92 -13.16 14.04
C GLY A 165 10.13 -13.51 14.91
N TYR A 166 11.24 -12.90 14.59
CA TYR A 166 12.54 -13.14 15.20
C TYR A 166 12.83 -12.13 16.30
N TYR A 167 13.43 -12.57 17.41
CA TYR A 167 14.08 -11.68 18.36
C TYR A 167 15.25 -12.33 19.09
N PRO A 168 16.21 -11.51 19.58
CA PRO A 168 17.41 -12.04 20.22
C PRO A 168 17.08 -12.90 21.43
N ASP A 169 17.74 -14.05 21.55
CA ASP A 169 17.59 -14.99 22.64
C ASP A 169 18.18 -14.43 23.95
N LYS A 170 19.04 -13.41 23.87
CA LYS A 170 19.75 -12.82 24.98
C LYS A 170 19.71 -11.31 24.95
N PHE A 171 19.78 -10.73 26.14
CA PHE A 171 20.05 -9.31 26.34
C PHE A 171 21.31 -9.16 27.18
N TYR A 172 22.15 -8.20 26.81
CA TYR A 172 23.27 -7.75 27.61
C TYR A 172 22.87 -6.55 28.47
N ILE A 173 23.46 -6.45 29.65
CA ILE A 173 23.40 -5.24 30.47
C ILE A 173 24.50 -4.33 29.99
N CYS A 174 24.13 -3.15 29.52
CA CYS A 174 25.09 -2.13 29.10
C CYS A 174 25.28 -1.08 30.20
N ILE A 175 26.50 -0.89 30.61
CA ILE A 175 26.91 0.19 31.52
C ILE A 175 27.73 1.18 30.73
N ALA A 176 27.26 2.45 30.69
CA ALA A 176 28.00 3.56 30.13
C ALA A 176 28.86 4.16 31.27
N SER A 177 30.17 4.23 31.09
CA SER A 177 31.11 4.70 32.10
C SER A 177 32.15 5.66 31.50
N ASN A 178 32.55 6.66 32.27
CA ASN A 178 33.68 7.54 31.94
C ASN A 178 35.04 7.01 32.43
N ARG A 179 35.04 5.81 33.02
CA ARG A 179 36.25 5.07 33.42
C ARG A 179 36.34 3.74 32.72
N ASP A 180 37.55 3.22 32.59
CA ASP A 180 37.80 1.90 32.02
C ASP A 180 37.41 0.80 33.02
N LEU A 181 36.34 0.06 32.70
CA LEU A 181 35.85 -1.06 33.50
C LEU A 181 36.58 -2.38 33.19
N THR A 182 37.51 -2.35 32.25
CA THR A 182 38.36 -3.51 31.90
C THR A 182 39.71 -3.49 32.59
N ASP A 183 39.96 -2.50 33.46
CA ASP A 183 41.18 -2.38 34.26
C ASP A 183 40.85 -2.38 35.75
N ASN A 184 41.63 -3.14 36.55
CA ASN A 184 41.45 -3.30 37.99
C ASN A 184 41.54 -1.98 38.80
N THR A 185 42.12 -0.94 38.22
CA THR A 185 42.31 0.36 38.86
C THR A 185 41.30 1.42 38.42
N PHE A 186 40.42 1.07 37.52
CA PHE A 186 39.40 1.95 36.95
C PHE A 186 39.95 3.32 36.51
N PRO A 187 40.96 3.37 35.65
CA PRO A 187 41.56 4.66 35.26
C PRO A 187 40.53 5.50 34.47
N PRO A 188 40.60 6.84 34.54
CA PRO A 188 39.78 7.70 33.74
C PRO A 188 40.07 7.46 32.24
N LEU A 189 39.03 7.43 31.42
CA LEU A 189 39.19 7.32 29.98
C LEU A 189 39.89 8.57 29.44
N ARG A 190 41.09 8.41 28.90
CA ARG A 190 41.90 9.54 28.36
C ARG A 190 41.42 9.96 26.98
N THR A 191 40.77 9.05 26.29
CA THR A 191 40.32 9.22 24.90
C THR A 191 38.93 8.67 24.76
N GLY A 192 38.00 8.88 25.57
CA GLY A 192 36.63 8.35 25.58
C GLY A 192 36.20 7.51 24.38
N GLY A 193 35.21 6.67 24.54
CA GLY A 193 34.70 5.86 23.45
C GLY A 193 34.16 6.70 22.29
N SER A 194 34.46 6.30 21.07
CA SER A 194 33.81 6.84 19.87
C SER A 194 32.51 6.05 19.62
N ASN A 195 31.40 6.74 19.53
CA ASN A 195 30.15 6.14 19.09
C ASN A 195 29.78 6.73 17.72
N GLY A 196 29.80 5.90 16.67
CA GLY A 196 29.56 6.38 15.32
C GLY A 196 30.51 7.49 14.85
N GLY A 197 31.79 7.46 15.28
CA GLY A 197 32.78 8.48 14.97
C GLY A 197 32.68 9.75 15.85
N VAL A 198 31.74 9.83 16.78
CA VAL A 198 31.59 10.96 17.72
C VAL A 198 32.19 10.59 19.08
N PHE A 199 33.11 11.41 19.52
CA PHE A 199 33.73 11.28 20.84
C PHE A 199 32.76 11.71 21.94
N SER A 200 32.34 10.75 22.81
CA SER A 200 31.34 11.02 23.86
C SER A 200 31.93 11.20 25.28
N GLY A 201 33.20 10.90 25.48
CA GLY A 201 33.81 10.85 26.80
C GLY A 201 33.38 9.65 27.65
N VAL A 202 32.56 8.77 27.12
CA VAL A 202 31.96 7.60 27.76
C VAL A 202 32.23 6.36 26.91
N GLN A 203 32.55 5.25 27.57
CA GLN A 203 32.65 3.92 26.95
C GLN A 203 31.47 3.07 27.39
N TYR A 204 30.94 2.27 26.47
CA TYR A 204 29.90 1.31 26.75
C TYR A 204 30.50 -0.07 27.05
N TYR A 205 30.06 -0.69 28.14
CA TYR A 205 30.54 -1.99 28.60
C TYR A 205 29.38 -2.96 28.69
N LEU A 206 29.54 -4.16 28.13
CA LEU A 206 28.52 -5.19 28.09
C LEU A 206 28.78 -6.28 29.12
N PHE A 207 27.74 -6.64 29.85
CA PHE A 207 27.74 -7.71 30.82
C PHE A 207 26.70 -8.75 30.42
N GLU A 208 27.10 -10.03 30.39
CA GLU A 208 26.21 -11.11 30.01
C GLU A 208 25.09 -11.34 31.04
N ASP A 209 25.36 -11.03 32.30
CA ASP A 209 24.41 -11.22 33.39
C ASP A 209 24.52 -10.09 34.45
N ALA A 210 23.47 -10.06 35.26
CA ALA A 210 23.35 -9.07 36.33
C ALA A 210 24.31 -9.28 37.48
N GLY A 211 24.79 -10.49 37.71
CA GLY A 211 25.79 -10.79 38.73
C GLY A 211 27.11 -10.10 38.41
N ASN A 212 27.60 -10.28 37.17
CA ASN A 212 28.82 -9.60 36.70
C ASN A 212 28.69 -8.06 36.74
N ALA A 213 27.57 -7.53 36.28
CA ALA A 213 27.29 -6.09 36.34
C ALA A 213 27.25 -5.59 37.78
N GLY A 214 26.63 -6.35 38.70
CA GLY A 214 26.57 -6.04 40.13
C GLY A 214 27.94 -6.03 40.81
N ILE A 215 28.79 -7.01 40.55
CA ILE A 215 30.16 -7.08 41.09
C ILE A 215 30.98 -5.90 40.55
N CYS A 216 30.83 -5.55 39.28
CA CYS A 216 31.50 -4.36 38.71
C CYS A 216 31.08 -3.08 39.42
N LEU A 217 29.79 -2.83 39.61
CA LEU A 217 29.28 -1.65 40.31
C LEU A 217 29.74 -1.60 41.77
N GLN A 218 29.75 -2.77 42.46
CA GLN A 218 30.27 -2.87 43.82
C GLN A 218 31.77 -2.55 43.88
N SER A 219 32.53 -3.03 42.91
CA SER A 219 33.97 -2.77 42.82
C SER A 219 34.26 -1.28 42.56
N LEU A 220 33.49 -0.64 41.68
CA LEU A 220 33.54 0.80 41.44
C LEU A 220 33.23 1.60 42.71
N ASN A 221 32.17 1.20 43.43
CA ASN A 221 31.82 1.85 44.70
C ASN A 221 32.91 1.68 45.77
N ASN A 222 33.49 0.49 45.91
CA ASN A 222 34.58 0.23 46.83
C ASN A 222 35.85 1.03 46.50
N ALA A 223 36.08 1.29 45.22
CA ALA A 223 37.17 2.13 44.73
C ALA A 223 36.87 3.65 44.84
N GLY A 224 35.66 4.03 45.23
CA GLY A 224 35.23 5.42 45.32
C GLY A 224 34.95 6.07 43.96
N HIS A 225 34.63 5.27 42.94
CA HIS A 225 34.44 5.72 41.55
C HIS A 225 33.05 5.41 40.99
N ILE A 226 32.04 5.30 41.83
CA ILE A 226 30.67 4.99 41.38
C ILE A 226 30.08 6.12 40.51
N ASP A 227 30.63 7.34 40.63
CA ASP A 227 30.32 8.49 39.78
C ASP A 227 30.72 8.30 38.33
N ALA A 228 31.49 7.26 38.03
CA ALA A 228 31.85 6.93 36.64
C ALA A 228 30.66 6.38 35.83
N VAL A 229 29.59 5.95 36.48
CA VAL A 229 28.42 5.36 35.80
C VAL A 229 27.47 6.49 35.34
N GLU A 230 27.28 6.61 34.03
CA GLU A 230 26.40 7.60 33.42
C GLU A 230 25.02 7.05 33.16
N SER A 231 24.95 5.80 32.71
CA SER A 231 23.68 5.10 32.46
C SER A 231 23.83 3.58 32.51
N ILE A 232 22.71 2.89 32.78
CA ILE A 232 22.58 1.43 32.69
C ILE A 232 21.33 1.13 31.89
N PHE A 233 21.46 0.30 30.88
CA PHE A 233 20.35 -0.12 30.04
C PHE A 233 20.61 -1.52 29.47
N ILE A 234 19.59 -2.11 28.84
CA ILE A 234 19.73 -3.39 28.17
C ILE A 234 19.85 -3.19 26.66
N VAL A 235 20.64 -4.06 26.03
CA VAL A 235 20.81 -4.10 24.59
C VAL A 235 20.60 -5.53 24.08
N PRO A 236 20.12 -5.72 22.85
CA PRO A 236 19.94 -7.04 22.27
C PRO A 236 21.26 -7.79 22.05
N GLU A 237 21.17 -9.11 21.88
CA GLU A 237 22.28 -10.00 21.57
C GLU A 237 23.12 -9.58 20.35
N ALA A 238 22.49 -8.87 19.39
CA ALA A 238 23.19 -8.34 18.22
C ALA A 238 24.38 -7.43 18.56
N PHE A 239 24.43 -6.90 19.78
CA PHE A 239 25.56 -6.13 20.33
C PHE A 239 26.56 -7.00 21.10
N GLU A 240 26.83 -8.20 20.61
CA GLU A 240 27.85 -9.06 21.22
C GLU A 240 29.17 -8.31 21.46
N PRO A 241 29.85 -8.57 22.62
CA PRO A 241 31.13 -7.91 22.90
C PRO A 241 32.17 -8.32 21.84
N ASP A 242 32.82 -7.33 21.22
CA ASP A 242 33.95 -7.56 20.31
C ASP A 242 35.15 -8.15 21.10
N ARG A 243 35.33 -7.67 22.32
CA ARG A 243 36.32 -8.19 23.26
C ARG A 243 35.71 -8.35 24.64
N SER A 244 36.00 -9.47 25.29
CA SER A 244 35.58 -9.70 26.66
C SER A 244 36.72 -10.25 27.50
N GLN A 245 36.76 -9.89 28.77
CA GLN A 245 37.81 -10.31 29.69
C GLN A 245 37.29 -10.42 31.13
N TRP A 246 37.95 -11.26 31.90
CA TRP A 246 37.72 -11.34 33.34
C TRP A 246 38.55 -10.30 34.08
N ILE A 247 37.91 -9.57 34.97
CA ILE A 247 38.53 -8.54 35.84
C ILE A 247 38.33 -8.99 37.28
N GLN A 248 39.36 -8.81 38.11
CA GLN A 248 39.36 -9.18 39.52
C GLN A 248 39.76 -8.02 40.43
N PRO A 249 38.94 -7.01 40.59
CA PRO A 249 39.22 -5.94 41.52
C PRO A 249 38.98 -6.41 42.95
N SER A 250 39.98 -6.29 43.82
CA SER A 250 39.85 -6.62 45.26
C SER A 250 39.35 -8.03 45.61
N GLY A 251 39.65 -9.01 44.76
CA GLY A 251 39.28 -10.41 45.00
C GLY A 251 37.88 -10.82 44.47
N GLU A 252 37.10 -9.88 44.05
CA GLU A 252 35.85 -10.13 43.33
C GLU A 252 36.12 -10.19 41.83
N SER A 253 35.43 -11.09 41.10
CA SER A 253 35.66 -11.21 39.66
C SER A 253 34.37 -11.03 38.88
N TYR A 254 34.45 -10.30 37.78
CA TYR A 254 33.37 -10.17 36.83
C TYR A 254 33.85 -10.27 35.37
N HIS A 255 32.99 -10.71 34.51
CA HIS A 255 33.23 -10.79 33.09
C HIS A 255 32.63 -9.58 32.39
N VAL A 256 33.44 -8.86 31.64
CA VAL A 256 33.06 -7.60 30.98
C VAL A 256 33.63 -7.54 29.56
N GLY A 257 32.85 -7.00 28.66
CA GLY A 257 33.29 -6.71 27.31
C GLY A 257 32.76 -5.35 26.85
N TYR A 258 33.16 -4.92 25.69
CA TYR A 258 32.59 -3.73 25.04
C TYR A 258 32.14 -4.07 23.62
N PRO A 259 31.02 -3.47 23.15
CA PRO A 259 30.49 -3.71 21.84
C PRO A 259 31.44 -3.19 20.76
N ASP A 260 31.45 -3.85 19.60
CA ASP A 260 32.03 -3.29 18.38
C ASP A 260 31.14 -2.15 17.90
N ILE A 261 31.55 -0.92 18.18
CA ILE A 261 30.75 0.30 17.92
C ILE A 261 30.80 0.70 16.45
N ASP A 262 31.81 0.21 15.70
CA ASP A 262 31.95 0.50 14.26
C ASP A 262 31.02 -0.36 13.39
N LYS A 263 30.41 -1.38 13.94
CA LYS A 263 29.30 -2.08 13.27
C LYS A 263 28.01 -1.27 13.48
N VAL A 264 27.58 -0.59 12.44
CA VAL A 264 26.14 -0.48 12.19
C VAL A 264 25.64 -1.93 12.20
N ILE A 265 25.01 -2.34 13.29
CA ILE A 265 24.53 -3.70 13.40
C ILE A 265 23.47 -3.84 12.35
N ASP A 266 23.94 -4.33 11.24
CA ASP A 266 23.10 -4.77 10.17
C ASP A 266 22.45 -6.04 10.70
N MET A 267 21.29 -5.89 11.31
CA MET A 267 20.44 -7.02 11.68
C MET A 267 19.90 -7.69 10.41
N ASN A 268 20.68 -7.66 9.32
CA ASN A 268 20.38 -8.19 7.99
C ASN A 268 20.07 -9.68 7.98
N ASN A 269 20.29 -10.39 9.07
CA ASN A 269 19.87 -11.78 9.21
C ASN A 269 18.38 -11.91 9.58
N ILE A 270 17.71 -10.80 9.89
CA ILE A 270 16.29 -10.78 10.24
C ILE A 270 15.53 -10.17 9.09
N ASN A 271 15.31 -10.97 8.06
CA ASN A 271 14.43 -10.59 6.97
C ASN A 271 13.01 -11.04 7.30
N ILE A 272 12.16 -10.10 7.68
CA ILE A 272 10.72 -10.35 7.79
C ILE A 272 10.17 -10.30 6.37
N ASN A 273 9.77 -11.45 5.84
CA ASN A 273 9.15 -11.53 4.52
C ASN A 273 7.63 -11.68 4.68
N ILE A 274 6.88 -10.79 4.04
CA ILE A 274 5.43 -10.76 4.08
C ILE A 274 4.88 -10.94 2.68
N ASP A 275 4.10 -11.99 2.50
CA ASP A 275 3.49 -12.28 1.21
C ASP A 275 2.19 -11.49 1.00
N MET A 276 2.08 -10.84 -0.15
CA MET A 276 0.84 -10.21 -0.56
C MET A 276 -0.22 -11.27 -0.87
N LYS A 277 -1.41 -11.11 -0.31
CA LYS A 277 -2.56 -11.93 -0.70
C LYS A 277 -3.15 -11.42 -2.02
N THR A 278 -3.38 -12.33 -2.95
CA THR A 278 -4.00 -12.04 -4.27
C THR A 278 -5.52 -12.19 -4.26
N SER A 279 -6.09 -12.54 -3.12
CA SER A 279 -7.54 -12.56 -2.88
C SER A 279 -7.91 -11.51 -1.84
N LEU A 280 -9.07 -10.89 -1.97
CA LEU A 280 -9.63 -9.89 -1.07
C LEU A 280 -10.84 -10.52 -0.36
N ASP A 281 -10.72 -10.78 0.94
CA ASP A 281 -11.75 -11.47 1.73
C ASP A 281 -12.29 -12.75 1.01
N GLY A 282 -11.34 -13.57 0.50
CA GLY A 282 -11.64 -14.79 -0.23
C GLY A 282 -12.17 -14.60 -1.66
N TYR A 283 -12.21 -13.40 -2.18
CA TYR A 283 -12.55 -13.10 -3.58
C TYR A 283 -11.28 -12.83 -4.40
N THR A 284 -11.10 -13.57 -5.50
CA THR A 284 -10.00 -13.33 -6.44
C THR A 284 -10.50 -12.37 -7.53
N PRO A 285 -10.00 -11.13 -7.59
CA PRO A 285 -10.44 -10.15 -8.57
C PRO A 285 -9.94 -10.49 -9.97
N ARG A 286 -10.73 -10.14 -10.98
CA ARG A 286 -10.35 -10.22 -12.39
C ARG A 286 -9.44 -9.07 -12.79
N ASN A 287 -9.66 -7.90 -12.19
CA ASN A 287 -8.95 -6.67 -12.48
C ASN A 287 -7.84 -6.43 -11.45
N LYS A 288 -6.59 -6.39 -11.90
CA LYS A 288 -5.39 -6.29 -11.04
C LYS A 288 -5.30 -4.99 -10.25
N LYS A 289 -5.99 -3.94 -10.68
CA LYS A 289 -6.07 -2.69 -9.95
C LYS A 289 -6.66 -2.87 -8.53
N LEU A 290 -7.52 -3.87 -8.33
CA LEU A 290 -8.05 -4.21 -7.01
C LEU A 290 -6.99 -4.71 -6.01
N LEU A 291 -5.83 -5.12 -6.49
CA LEU A 291 -4.70 -5.52 -5.63
C LEU A 291 -3.83 -4.34 -5.18
N THR A 292 -4.08 -3.11 -5.68
CA THR A 292 -3.31 -1.92 -5.30
C THR A 292 -3.74 -1.33 -3.96
N SER A 293 -2.94 -0.43 -3.42
CA SER A 293 -3.12 0.17 -2.09
C SER A 293 -4.45 0.89 -1.84
N GLN A 294 -5.21 1.18 -2.89
CA GLN A 294 -6.57 1.70 -2.73
C GLN A 294 -7.53 0.68 -2.15
N TYR A 295 -7.23 -0.61 -2.28
CA TYR A 295 -8.10 -1.74 -1.92
C TYR A 295 -7.38 -2.82 -1.12
N ASN A 296 -6.04 -2.86 -1.18
CA ASN A 296 -5.21 -3.89 -0.56
C ASN A 296 -3.84 -3.30 -0.18
N TYR A 297 -3.51 -3.26 1.10
CA TYR A 297 -2.27 -2.67 1.60
C TYR A 297 -1.79 -3.38 2.87
N LEU A 298 -0.53 -3.16 3.24
CA LEU A 298 0.06 -3.65 4.47
C LEU A 298 0.09 -2.50 5.50
N TYR A 299 -0.62 -2.67 6.60
CA TYR A 299 -0.55 -1.77 7.76
C TYR A 299 0.49 -2.28 8.74
N CYS A 300 1.37 -1.43 9.20
CA CYS A 300 2.38 -1.75 10.21
C CYS A 300 2.31 -0.77 11.37
N THR A 301 2.36 -1.28 12.59
CA THR A 301 2.34 -0.48 13.82
C THR A 301 3.43 -0.96 14.79
N ASN A 302 3.94 -0.04 15.59
CA ASN A 302 4.85 -0.35 16.70
C ASN A 302 4.12 -0.47 18.05
N TYR A 303 2.80 -0.47 18.07
CA TYR A 303 1.94 -0.50 19.25
C TYR A 303 2.12 0.67 20.25
N THR A 304 2.95 1.66 19.95
CA THR A 304 3.17 2.86 20.80
C THR A 304 2.63 4.14 20.19
N GLY A 305 1.84 4.02 19.12
CA GLY A 305 1.22 5.14 18.43
C GLY A 305 1.93 5.58 17.15
N ALA A 306 3.02 4.92 16.75
CA ALA A 306 3.58 5.07 15.42
C ALA A 306 3.10 3.95 14.50
N ASP A 307 2.68 4.32 13.31
CA ASP A 307 2.17 3.40 12.30
C ASP A 307 2.52 3.88 10.89
N THR A 308 2.48 2.97 9.95
CA THR A 308 2.76 3.24 8.54
C THR A 308 1.97 2.28 7.65
N ILE A 309 1.54 2.80 6.49
CA ILE A 309 0.91 2.01 5.43
C ILE A 309 1.95 1.77 4.33
N TYR A 310 2.24 0.51 4.06
CA TYR A 310 3.07 0.10 2.94
C TYR A 310 2.19 -0.36 1.78
N LYS A 311 2.52 0.14 0.58
CA LYS A 311 1.80 -0.17 -0.66
C LYS A 311 2.52 -1.31 -1.36
N TYR A 312 1.83 -2.39 -1.65
CA TYR A 312 2.41 -3.57 -2.30
C TYR A 312 3.01 -3.26 -3.66
N GLU A 313 2.40 -2.34 -4.42
CA GLU A 313 2.88 -1.90 -5.73
C GLU A 313 4.19 -1.10 -5.69
N TYR A 314 4.70 -0.75 -4.52
CA TYR A 314 5.98 -0.03 -4.36
C TYR A 314 7.14 -0.95 -3.98
N PHE A 315 6.88 -2.21 -3.67
CA PHE A 315 7.93 -3.18 -3.43
C PHE A 315 8.50 -3.72 -4.74
N LYS A 316 9.79 -4.07 -4.74
CA LYS A 316 10.46 -4.73 -5.86
C LYS A 316 9.78 -6.07 -6.17
N GLY A 317 9.71 -6.40 -7.45
CA GLY A 317 9.07 -7.64 -7.89
C GLY A 317 7.54 -7.55 -8.03
N HIS A 318 6.93 -6.39 -7.74
CA HIS A 318 5.48 -6.21 -7.86
C HIS A 318 4.92 -6.56 -9.25
N LEU A 319 5.68 -6.32 -10.32
CA LEU A 319 5.26 -6.63 -11.70
C LEU A 319 4.96 -8.12 -11.94
N ASN A 320 5.48 -9.03 -11.11
CA ASN A 320 5.21 -10.46 -11.17
C ASN A 320 4.06 -10.89 -10.25
N GLU A 321 3.28 -9.95 -9.71
CA GLU A 321 2.19 -10.20 -8.75
C GLU A 321 2.64 -10.88 -7.45
N ASN A 322 3.91 -10.82 -7.16
CA ASN A 322 4.52 -11.35 -5.94
C ASN A 322 5.56 -10.35 -5.43
N PRO A 323 5.11 -9.19 -4.89
CA PRO A 323 6.02 -8.20 -4.37
C PRO A 323 6.81 -8.77 -3.18
N SER A 324 8.12 -8.58 -3.21
CA SER A 324 9.02 -8.98 -2.14
C SER A 324 8.95 -7.95 -1.01
N CYS A 325 8.02 -8.13 -0.08
CA CYS A 325 7.85 -7.25 1.08
C CYS A 325 8.83 -7.67 2.18
N ILE A 326 10.10 -7.30 2.00
CA ILE A 326 11.18 -7.63 2.94
C ILE A 326 11.47 -6.42 3.82
N PHE A 327 11.48 -6.65 5.13
CA PHE A 327 11.82 -5.65 6.14
C PHE A 327 13.08 -6.06 6.89
N ALA A 328 13.87 -5.09 7.25
CA ALA A 328 15.05 -5.25 8.08
C ALA A 328 14.98 -4.34 9.31
N LEU A 329 15.78 -4.67 10.32
CA LEU A 329 15.93 -3.87 11.52
C LEU A 329 17.34 -3.26 11.56
N THR A 330 17.45 -2.01 12.02
CA THR A 330 18.71 -1.41 12.44
C THR A 330 18.66 -1.11 13.92
N ALA A 331 19.79 -1.22 14.59
CA ALA A 331 19.92 -0.86 15.99
C ALA A 331 21.14 0.04 16.20
N CYS A 332 21.04 0.98 17.13
CA CYS A 332 22.13 1.87 17.53
C CYS A 332 22.31 1.79 19.04
N ILE A 333 23.55 1.61 19.49
CA ILE A 333 23.90 1.62 20.90
C ILE A 333 23.98 3.06 21.39
N ILE A 334 22.89 3.53 21.92
CA ILE A 334 22.77 4.80 22.62
C ILE A 334 22.06 4.53 23.95
N PRO A 335 22.09 5.43 24.93
CA PRO A 335 21.31 5.24 26.14
C PRO A 335 19.84 4.95 25.80
N GLY A 336 19.39 3.73 26.14
CA GLY A 336 18.05 3.23 25.82
C GLY A 336 17.92 2.45 24.52
N CYS A 337 18.97 2.20 23.79
CA CYS A 337 19.02 1.44 22.53
C CYS A 337 17.92 1.81 21.53
N SER A 338 18.27 2.42 20.43
CA SER A 338 17.31 2.75 19.36
C SER A 338 17.29 1.64 18.31
N ILE A 339 16.11 1.11 18.04
CA ILE A 339 15.87 0.10 17.00
C ILE A 339 14.85 0.67 16.01
N GLU A 340 15.13 0.54 14.73
CA GLU A 340 14.23 0.97 13.67
C GLU A 340 13.99 -0.16 12.68
N LEU A 341 12.73 -0.31 12.29
CA LEU A 341 12.28 -1.17 11.20
C LEU A 341 12.23 -0.37 9.91
N PHE A 342 12.70 -0.94 8.80
CA PHE A 342 12.57 -0.33 7.49
C PHE A 342 12.41 -1.37 6.38
N PRO A 343 11.68 -1.04 5.28
CA PRO A 343 11.59 -1.92 4.12
C PRO A 343 12.90 -1.88 3.31
N THR A 344 13.42 -3.02 2.88
CA THR A 344 14.72 -3.10 2.17
C THR A 344 14.64 -2.75 0.70
N GLU A 345 13.53 -3.07 0.04
CA GLU A 345 13.35 -2.91 -1.42
C GLU A 345 12.03 -2.17 -1.75
N TYR A 346 11.79 -1.07 -1.04
CA TYR A 346 10.60 -0.23 -1.23
C TYR A 346 10.95 1.00 -2.07
N TYR A 347 10.24 1.19 -3.19
CA TYR A 347 10.52 2.24 -4.16
C TYR A 347 9.44 3.33 -4.09
N GLU A 348 9.85 4.58 -4.21
CA GLU A 348 8.92 5.66 -4.51
C GLU A 348 8.47 5.64 -5.98
N ILE A 349 7.48 6.48 -6.28
CA ILE A 349 6.89 6.69 -7.61
C ILE A 349 7.93 6.84 -8.74
N ASN A 350 9.19 7.20 -8.42
CA ASN A 350 10.27 7.41 -9.38
C ASN A 350 11.30 6.26 -9.44
N ASN A 351 10.98 5.07 -8.95
CA ASN A 351 11.91 3.92 -8.87
C ASN A 351 13.21 4.22 -8.10
N ARG A 352 13.17 5.13 -7.14
CA ARG A 352 14.30 5.43 -6.27
C ARG A 352 14.07 4.80 -4.90
N TYR A 353 15.05 4.00 -4.48
CA TYR A 353 15.08 3.45 -3.14
C TYR A 353 15.26 4.58 -2.11
N GLN A 354 14.36 4.69 -1.16
CA GLN A 354 14.47 5.63 -0.04
C GLN A 354 14.42 4.87 1.28
N ALA A 355 15.55 4.38 1.74
CA ALA A 355 15.70 3.59 2.97
C ALA A 355 15.31 4.38 4.21
N GLY A 356 15.18 5.56 4.36
CA GLY A 356 14.90 6.30 5.61
C GLY A 356 13.48 6.86 5.74
N ALA A 357 12.76 7.04 4.61
CA ALA A 357 11.49 7.77 4.62
C ALA A 357 10.31 6.97 5.21
N TYR A 358 10.46 5.67 5.36
CA TYR A 358 9.39 4.75 5.79
C TYR A 358 9.81 3.87 6.95
N SER A 359 10.81 4.32 7.75
CA SER A 359 11.23 3.62 8.96
C SER A 359 10.19 3.79 10.07
N LEU A 360 10.09 2.76 10.90
CA LEU A 360 9.23 2.75 12.08
C LEU A 360 10.08 2.47 13.31
N PRO A 361 10.10 3.36 14.32
CA PRO A 361 10.87 3.14 15.53
C PRO A 361 10.24 2.03 16.39
N ALA A 362 11.07 1.16 16.94
CA ALA A 362 10.63 0.19 17.92
C ALA A 362 10.24 0.87 19.25
N PRO A 363 9.40 0.24 20.07
CA PRO A 363 9.20 0.65 21.44
C PRO A 363 10.53 0.76 22.21
N LYS A 364 10.64 1.73 23.10
CA LYS A 364 11.88 1.97 23.84
C LYS A 364 12.17 0.86 24.83
N LEU A 365 13.44 0.45 24.88
CA LEU A 365 13.94 -0.46 25.89
C LEU A 365 14.15 0.25 27.25
N PRO A 366 14.13 -0.48 28.38
CA PRO A 366 14.35 0.08 29.71
C PRO A 366 15.70 0.78 29.82
N LEU A 367 15.71 1.98 30.36
CA LEU A 367 16.88 2.81 30.55
C LEU A 367 16.85 3.42 31.95
N CYS A 368 17.98 3.40 32.64
CA CYS A 368 18.20 4.11 33.86
C CYS A 368 19.37 5.11 33.68
N ASN A 369 19.06 6.39 33.74
CA ASN A 369 20.06 7.46 33.67
C ASN A 369 20.24 8.14 35.02
N TRP A 370 21.48 8.47 35.36
CA TRP A 370 21.80 9.25 36.55
C TRP A 370 22.58 10.50 36.17
N ASN A 371 22.25 11.63 36.78
CA ASN A 371 23.05 12.82 36.76
C ASN A 371 23.96 12.88 38.02
N SER A 372 25.23 13.14 37.81
CA SER A 372 26.36 12.64 38.51
C SER A 372 26.56 12.99 40.01
N ASP A 373 26.26 14.17 40.48
CA ASP A 373 26.87 14.57 41.77
C ASP A 373 26.09 14.14 43.02
N GLN A 374 24.80 13.99 42.97
CA GLN A 374 24.00 13.66 44.15
C GLN A 374 23.72 12.16 44.29
N TYR A 375 23.71 11.44 43.19
CA TYR A 375 23.58 9.99 43.22
C TYR A 375 24.81 9.33 43.85
N VAL A 376 25.98 9.84 43.58
CA VAL A 376 27.23 9.40 44.18
C VAL A 376 27.22 9.60 45.69
N ASN A 377 26.83 10.77 46.17
CA ASN A 377 26.71 11.04 47.60
C ASN A 377 25.66 10.14 48.28
N TRP A 378 24.57 9.88 47.64
CA TRP A 378 23.52 9.02 48.13
C TRP A 378 23.93 7.54 48.14
N LEU A 379 24.59 7.02 47.09
CA LEU A 379 25.15 5.67 47.05
C LEU A 379 26.26 5.48 48.07
N ALA A 380 27.14 6.45 48.21
CA ALA A 380 28.20 6.42 49.21
C ALA A 380 27.66 6.40 50.67
N GLN A 381 26.54 7.09 50.92
CA GLN A 381 25.93 7.16 52.25
C GLN A 381 24.97 5.97 52.53
N SER A 382 24.36 5.38 51.51
CA SER A 382 23.30 4.36 51.68
C SER A 382 23.73 2.91 51.40
N GLY A 383 24.99 2.74 51.03
CA GLY A 383 25.61 1.43 50.90
C GLY A 383 25.24 0.59 49.71
N VAL A 384 25.98 -0.46 49.52
CA VAL A 384 26.00 -1.42 48.41
C VAL A 384 24.62 -2.01 48.08
N ASN A 385 23.73 -2.10 49.07
CA ASN A 385 22.42 -2.75 48.90
C ASN A 385 21.49 -2.10 47.87
N ARG A 386 21.65 -0.81 47.59
CA ARG A 386 20.78 -0.08 46.66
C ARG A 386 21.28 -0.14 45.21
N ALA A 387 22.59 -0.13 45.01
CA ALA A 387 23.15 -0.40 43.69
C ALA A 387 22.77 -1.81 43.23
N LEU A 388 22.82 -2.78 44.16
CA LEU A 388 22.33 -4.14 43.94
C LEU A 388 20.85 -4.21 43.62
N THR A 389 20.01 -3.32 44.16
CA THR A 389 18.59 -3.28 43.85
C THR A 389 18.31 -2.83 42.40
N VAL A 390 19.05 -1.84 41.94
CA VAL A 390 18.98 -1.40 40.53
C VAL A 390 19.43 -2.51 39.58
N VAL A 391 20.58 -3.13 39.90
CA VAL A 391 21.10 -4.25 39.09
C VAL A 391 20.20 -5.46 39.14
N SER A 392 19.66 -5.79 40.33
CA SER A 392 18.68 -6.88 40.43
C SER A 392 17.37 -6.57 39.71
N GLY A 393 16.96 -5.31 39.64
CA GLY A 393 15.85 -4.85 38.83
C GLY A 393 16.09 -5.08 37.33
N ILE A 394 17.25 -4.69 36.82
CA ILE A 394 17.65 -4.92 35.43
C ILE A 394 17.79 -6.43 35.16
N ALA A 395 18.36 -7.19 36.11
CA ALA A 395 18.45 -8.64 36.05
C ALA A 395 17.09 -9.32 35.95
N SER A 396 16.12 -8.82 36.74
CA SER A 396 14.76 -9.36 36.69
C SER A 396 14.07 -9.09 35.35
N ILE A 397 14.38 -7.96 34.72
CA ILE A 397 13.94 -7.67 33.35
C ILE A 397 14.57 -8.67 32.37
N GLY A 398 15.89 -8.89 32.43
CA GLY A 398 16.61 -9.85 31.60
C GLY A 398 16.13 -11.29 31.83
N ALA A 399 15.93 -11.69 33.10
CA ALA A 399 15.41 -13.02 33.44
C ALA A 399 13.95 -13.19 33.00
N GLY A 400 13.13 -12.14 33.10
CA GLY A 400 11.78 -12.12 32.57
C GLY A 400 11.76 -12.29 31.06
N ALA A 401 12.68 -11.63 30.38
CA ALA A 401 12.88 -11.75 28.94
C ALA A 401 13.25 -13.19 28.55
N ALA A 402 14.22 -13.79 29.24
CA ALA A 402 14.61 -15.19 29.03
C ALA A 402 13.48 -16.17 29.32
N ALA A 403 12.67 -15.93 30.36
CA ALA A 403 11.52 -16.76 30.70
C ALA A 403 10.43 -16.74 29.63
N LEU A 404 10.21 -15.60 28.98
CA LEU A 404 9.32 -15.50 27.83
C LEU A 404 9.86 -16.28 26.63
N ALA A 405 11.17 -16.16 26.36
CA ALA A 405 11.84 -16.87 25.27
C ALA A 405 11.79 -18.40 25.41
N THR A 406 11.85 -18.92 26.64
CA THR A 406 11.79 -20.36 26.90
C THR A 406 10.39 -20.96 26.95
N GLY A 407 9.34 -20.16 26.70
CA GLY A 407 7.95 -20.63 26.73
C GLY A 407 7.38 -20.89 28.13
N ALA A 408 8.07 -20.49 29.20
CA ALA A 408 7.63 -20.65 30.59
C ALA A 408 6.36 -19.84 30.97
N GLY A 409 5.76 -19.19 29.98
CA GLY A 409 4.49 -18.47 30.07
C GLY A 409 4.66 -16.95 30.21
N ALA A 410 3.91 -16.23 29.39
CA ALA A 410 3.93 -14.76 29.33
C ALA A 410 3.65 -14.08 30.70
N LEU A 411 2.86 -14.76 31.57
CA LEU A 411 2.54 -14.26 32.91
C LEU A 411 3.76 -14.24 33.83
N VAL A 412 4.60 -15.26 33.79
CA VAL A 412 5.80 -15.34 34.64
C VAL A 412 6.89 -14.40 34.14
N GLY A 413 7.17 -14.42 32.83
CA GLY A 413 8.14 -13.54 32.20
C GLY A 413 7.75 -12.06 32.30
N GLY A 414 6.50 -11.73 32.03
CA GLY A 414 5.97 -10.36 32.16
C GLY A 414 6.00 -9.87 33.62
N GLY A 415 5.71 -10.75 34.60
CA GLY A 415 5.79 -10.43 36.00
C GLY A 415 7.21 -10.13 36.49
N LEU A 416 8.21 -10.87 36.03
CA LEU A 416 9.62 -10.62 36.32
C LEU A 416 10.12 -9.31 35.70
N ILE A 417 9.74 -9.01 34.47
CA ILE A 417 10.06 -7.74 33.80
C ILE A 417 9.42 -6.56 34.56
N ALA A 418 8.12 -6.67 34.88
CA ALA A 418 7.43 -5.63 35.64
C ALA A 418 8.00 -5.45 37.04
N GLY A 419 8.36 -6.53 37.72
CA GLY A 419 9.00 -6.51 39.03
C GLY A 419 10.40 -5.85 38.98
N GLY A 420 11.17 -6.13 37.92
CA GLY A 420 12.48 -5.51 37.69
C GLY A 420 12.36 -4.00 37.47
N ILE A 421 11.42 -3.57 36.62
CA ILE A 421 11.14 -2.14 36.38
C ILE A 421 10.63 -1.48 37.66
N GLY A 422 9.75 -2.13 38.42
CA GLY A 422 9.28 -1.64 39.72
C GLY A 422 10.39 -1.46 40.76
N GLY A 423 11.35 -2.40 40.81
CA GLY A 423 12.54 -2.31 41.66
C GLY A 423 13.41 -1.09 41.34
N ILE A 424 13.67 -0.86 40.04
CA ILE A 424 14.41 0.31 39.56
C ILE A 424 13.62 1.59 39.86
N ALA A 425 12.31 1.61 39.62
CA ALA A 425 11.45 2.77 39.88
C ALA A 425 11.43 3.12 41.39
N ASN A 426 11.24 2.13 42.26
CA ASN A 426 11.25 2.34 43.72
C ASN A 426 12.58 2.90 44.22
N THR A 427 13.71 2.45 43.67
CA THR A 427 15.04 2.99 44.00
C THR A 427 15.16 4.45 43.56
N ALA A 428 14.66 4.79 42.36
CA ALA A 428 14.60 6.16 41.86
C ALA A 428 13.69 7.07 42.72
N ILE A 429 12.52 6.57 43.14
CA ILE A 429 11.57 7.29 44.01
C ILE A 429 12.19 7.54 45.40
N GLN A 430 12.83 6.54 46.03
CA GLN A 430 13.53 6.71 47.30
C GLN A 430 14.68 7.72 47.20
N THR A 431 15.31 7.80 46.03
CA THR A 431 16.33 8.82 45.74
C THR A 431 15.74 10.22 45.75
N HIS A 432 14.50 10.36 45.23
CA HIS A 432 13.80 11.64 45.19
C HIS A 432 13.31 12.08 46.58
N GLU A 433 12.85 11.15 47.41
CA GLU A 433 12.34 11.44 48.76
C GLU A 433 13.46 11.92 49.71
N HIS A 434 14.70 11.51 49.52
CA HIS A 434 15.85 11.95 50.29
C HIS A 434 16.51 13.25 49.77
N SER A 435 16.00 13.84 48.68
CA SER A 435 16.56 15.07 48.11
C SER A 435 15.96 16.33 48.73
N TYR A 436 16.33 16.67 49.98
CA TYR A 436 16.25 18.04 50.46
C TYR A 436 17.41 18.91 49.95
N ALA A 437 18.05 18.53 48.87
CA ALA A 437 19.12 19.26 48.24
C ALA A 437 18.70 19.80 46.86
N PRO A 438 19.16 21.01 46.48
CA PRO A 438 18.54 21.75 45.38
C PRO A 438 18.81 21.16 44.01
N ASN A 439 17.75 21.01 43.30
CA ASN A 439 17.46 21.24 41.88
C ASN A 439 18.13 20.45 40.74
N ASN A 440 19.02 19.48 40.88
CA ASN A 440 19.63 18.79 39.74
C ASN A 440 19.67 17.25 39.78
N THR A 441 18.84 16.62 40.59
CA THR A 441 18.66 15.15 40.57
C THR A 441 17.47 14.76 39.76
N SER A 442 17.63 14.62 38.49
CA SER A 442 16.65 13.91 37.64
C SER A 442 17.23 12.58 37.20
N GLY A 443 17.05 11.57 38.02
CA GLY A 443 17.06 10.20 37.49
C GLY A 443 15.78 10.02 36.71
N SER A 444 15.83 10.02 35.41
CA SER A 444 14.67 9.63 34.61
C SER A 444 14.70 8.15 34.38
N LEU A 445 13.81 7.43 35.06
CA LEU A 445 13.42 6.09 34.61
C LEU A 445 12.48 6.31 33.44
N ASN A 446 12.91 6.00 32.26
CA ASN A 446 11.99 5.80 31.14
C ASN A 446 11.28 4.48 31.44
N SER A 447 10.07 4.55 31.97
CA SER A 447 9.22 3.36 32.07
C SER A 447 9.08 2.85 30.65
N SER A 448 9.69 1.72 30.38
CA SER A 448 9.51 0.99 29.15
C SER A 448 8.03 0.95 28.84
N ASP A 449 7.73 1.21 27.59
CA ASP A 449 6.37 1.11 27.11
C ASP A 449 5.75 -0.23 27.52
N VAL A 450 4.49 -0.23 27.87
CA VAL A 450 3.72 -1.44 28.26
C VAL A 450 3.93 -2.57 27.23
N ASN A 451 4.24 -2.22 25.99
CA ASN A 451 4.51 -3.13 24.89
C ASN A 451 5.79 -3.96 25.05
N PHE A 452 6.84 -3.40 25.68
CA PHE A 452 8.03 -4.20 26.01
C PHE A 452 7.68 -5.30 27.02
N ILE A 453 6.84 -5.01 28.02
CA ILE A 453 6.39 -6.00 29.00
C ILE A 453 5.60 -7.11 28.32
N ASN A 454 4.85 -6.80 27.26
CA ASN A 454 4.10 -7.77 26.47
C ASN A 454 4.94 -8.38 25.31
N SER A 455 6.23 -8.08 25.24
CA SER A 455 7.16 -8.53 24.19
C SER A 455 6.80 -8.08 22.77
N LYS A 456 5.84 -7.17 22.59
CA LYS A 456 5.41 -6.69 21.29
C LYS A 456 6.32 -5.60 20.76
N CYS A 457 6.76 -5.73 19.51
CA CYS A 457 7.65 -4.78 18.84
C CYS A 457 6.97 -4.15 17.63
N PHE A 458 6.61 -4.96 16.64
CA PHE A 458 5.93 -4.54 15.44
C PHE A 458 4.81 -5.50 15.08
N GLY A 459 3.68 -4.99 14.64
CA GLY A 459 2.59 -5.78 14.08
C GLY A 459 2.36 -5.43 12.62
N PHE A 460 2.27 -6.44 11.78
CA PHE A 460 1.97 -6.31 10.36
C PHE A 460 0.59 -6.90 10.09
N TYR A 461 -0.28 -6.09 9.54
CA TYR A 461 -1.67 -6.43 9.23
C TYR A 461 -1.90 -6.28 7.73
N PRO A 462 -2.01 -7.38 6.96
CA PRO A 462 -2.51 -7.31 5.60
C PRO A 462 -3.96 -6.83 5.63
N MET A 463 -4.25 -5.71 5.01
CA MET A 463 -5.57 -5.08 5.02
C MET A 463 -6.18 -5.09 3.63
N SER A 464 -7.45 -5.44 3.52
CA SER A 464 -8.20 -5.33 2.27
C SER A 464 -9.63 -4.87 2.47
N ILE A 465 -10.27 -4.46 1.38
CA ILE A 465 -11.71 -4.23 1.36
C ILE A 465 -12.47 -5.56 1.49
N ARG A 466 -13.71 -5.49 1.98
CA ARG A 466 -14.59 -6.65 2.09
C ARG A 466 -14.99 -7.19 0.73
N ARG A 467 -15.26 -8.49 0.66
CA ARG A 467 -15.67 -9.22 -0.55
C ARG A 467 -16.79 -8.53 -1.32
N GLU A 468 -17.81 -8.03 -0.62
CA GLU A 468 -18.98 -7.40 -1.25
C GLU A 468 -18.62 -6.12 -2.04
N TYR A 469 -17.69 -5.31 -1.53
CA TYR A 469 -17.18 -4.13 -2.21
C TYR A 469 -16.22 -4.53 -3.35
N ALA A 470 -15.36 -5.51 -3.12
CA ALA A 470 -14.46 -6.02 -4.14
C ALA A 470 -15.22 -6.50 -5.39
N ILE A 471 -16.31 -7.26 -5.22
CA ILE A 471 -17.16 -7.73 -6.33
C ILE A 471 -17.82 -6.55 -7.06
N LYS A 472 -18.34 -5.56 -6.33
CA LYS A 472 -18.99 -4.38 -6.95
C LYS A 472 -18.00 -3.56 -7.77
N ILE A 473 -16.82 -3.29 -7.21
CA ILE A 473 -15.76 -2.50 -7.84
C ILE A 473 -15.19 -3.26 -9.05
N ASP A 474 -14.98 -4.56 -8.94
CA ASP A 474 -14.48 -5.39 -10.04
C ASP A 474 -15.45 -5.37 -11.24
N ARG A 475 -16.76 -5.43 -10.99
CA ARG A 475 -17.79 -5.27 -12.02
C ARG A 475 -17.77 -3.89 -12.66
N ILE A 476 -17.52 -2.83 -11.88
CA ILE A 476 -17.36 -1.47 -12.43
C ILE A 476 -16.17 -1.44 -13.38
N PHE A 477 -15.04 -2.04 -12.97
CA PHE A 477 -13.85 -2.10 -13.82
C PHE A 477 -14.05 -2.94 -15.08
N ASP A 478 -14.79 -4.06 -14.98
CA ASP A 478 -15.18 -4.84 -16.15
C ASP A 478 -16.05 -4.04 -17.12
N SER A 479 -16.95 -3.20 -16.61
CA SER A 479 -17.90 -2.47 -17.44
C SER A 479 -17.31 -1.22 -18.08
N ILE A 480 -16.51 -0.46 -17.33
CA ILE A 480 -16.03 0.88 -17.75
C ILE A 480 -14.51 1.10 -17.61
N GLY A 481 -13.73 0.06 -17.34
CA GLY A 481 -12.28 0.16 -17.20
C GLY A 481 -11.82 1.03 -16.04
N TYR A 482 -10.61 1.59 -16.14
CA TYR A 482 -9.94 2.34 -15.08
C TYR A 482 -9.82 3.83 -15.39
N LYS A 483 -9.76 4.65 -14.35
CA LYS A 483 -9.23 6.02 -14.49
C LYS A 483 -7.77 5.96 -14.89
N THR A 484 -7.42 6.66 -15.96
CA THR A 484 -6.05 6.77 -16.47
C THR A 484 -5.51 8.19 -16.35
N ASN A 485 -6.34 9.21 -16.60
CA ASN A 485 -5.97 10.63 -16.59
C ASN A 485 -4.68 10.90 -17.36
N GLU A 486 -4.58 10.40 -18.58
CA GLU A 486 -3.36 10.40 -19.38
C GLU A 486 -3.58 10.94 -20.79
N MET A 487 -2.57 11.62 -21.35
CA MET A 487 -2.55 12.04 -22.76
C MET A 487 -2.09 10.90 -23.66
N LYS A 488 -3.05 10.18 -24.26
CA LYS A 488 -2.80 9.04 -25.16
C LYS A 488 -3.86 8.91 -26.26
N ILE A 489 -3.63 8.00 -27.21
CA ILE A 489 -4.68 7.59 -28.14
C ILE A 489 -5.64 6.68 -27.36
N PRO A 490 -6.95 6.99 -27.34
CA PRO A 490 -7.93 6.16 -26.65
C PRO A 490 -7.94 4.72 -27.16
N ASN A 491 -8.03 3.78 -26.24
CA ASN A 491 -8.08 2.36 -26.58
C ASN A 491 -9.51 1.92 -26.89
N ILE A 492 -9.84 1.83 -28.18
CA ILE A 492 -11.18 1.44 -28.66
C ILE A 492 -11.27 0.00 -29.17
N THR A 493 -10.18 -0.78 -29.15
CA THR A 493 -10.13 -2.13 -29.77
C THR A 493 -9.32 -3.17 -28.99
N GLY A 494 -8.81 -2.87 -27.81
CA GLY A 494 -7.88 -3.74 -27.08
C GLY A 494 -8.52 -4.84 -26.23
N ARG A 495 -9.85 -4.98 -26.26
CA ARG A 495 -10.60 -5.98 -25.52
C ARG A 495 -11.43 -6.87 -26.45
N ARG A 496 -11.76 -8.08 -26.00
CA ARG A 496 -12.44 -9.09 -26.81
C ARG A 496 -13.88 -8.70 -27.18
N ASN A 497 -14.66 -8.23 -26.22
CA ASN A 497 -16.09 -8.01 -26.42
C ASN A 497 -16.48 -6.53 -26.44
N TRP A 498 -15.91 -5.70 -25.55
CA TRP A 498 -16.18 -4.26 -25.54
C TRP A 498 -15.02 -3.46 -25.00
N ASN A 499 -14.89 -2.20 -25.46
CA ASN A 499 -14.03 -1.19 -24.89
C ASN A 499 -14.86 0.01 -24.45
N TYR A 500 -14.67 0.46 -23.22
CA TYR A 500 -15.19 1.72 -22.74
C TYR A 500 -14.12 2.80 -22.84
N VAL A 501 -14.51 3.99 -23.26
CA VAL A 501 -13.63 5.16 -23.33
C VAL A 501 -14.38 6.40 -22.88
N GLN A 502 -13.75 7.20 -22.04
CA GLN A 502 -14.19 8.56 -21.68
C GLN A 502 -13.00 9.50 -21.79
N THR A 503 -13.21 10.64 -22.47
CA THR A 503 -12.16 11.63 -22.70
C THR A 503 -12.57 13.00 -22.18
N GLN A 504 -11.59 13.88 -22.11
CA GLN A 504 -11.81 15.31 -21.97
C GLN A 504 -11.21 16.00 -23.20
N SER A 505 -12.08 16.66 -24.00
CA SER A 505 -11.66 17.34 -25.23
C SER A 505 -10.99 16.43 -26.25
N VAL A 506 -11.69 15.37 -26.69
CA VAL A 506 -11.15 14.44 -27.68
C VAL A 506 -10.73 15.11 -28.99
N ALA A 507 -9.57 14.76 -29.51
CA ALA A 507 -9.07 15.19 -30.81
C ALA A 507 -9.42 14.15 -31.88
N ILE A 508 -10.33 14.53 -32.78
CA ILE A 508 -10.75 13.69 -33.91
C ILE A 508 -10.53 14.45 -35.21
N LEU A 509 -9.89 13.79 -36.17
CA LEU A 509 -9.73 14.28 -37.54
C LEU A 509 -10.66 13.48 -38.46
N GLY A 510 -11.34 14.16 -39.37
CA GLY A 510 -12.21 13.54 -40.36
C GLY A 510 -12.76 14.57 -41.33
N SER A 511 -13.03 14.14 -42.58
CA SER A 511 -13.67 14.98 -43.60
C SER A 511 -15.18 14.72 -43.61
N ILE A 512 -15.83 15.14 -42.51
CA ILE A 512 -17.25 14.90 -42.25
C ILE A 512 -17.92 16.24 -41.83
N PRO A 513 -19.28 16.33 -41.86
CA PRO A 513 -19.98 17.51 -41.40
C PRO A 513 -19.60 17.90 -39.97
N GLN A 514 -19.42 19.20 -39.71
CA GLN A 514 -18.95 19.70 -38.41
C GLN A 514 -19.90 19.35 -37.25
N ASN A 515 -21.21 19.38 -37.48
CA ASN A 515 -22.20 19.01 -36.45
C ASN A 515 -22.09 17.52 -36.08
N ASP A 516 -21.88 16.64 -37.07
CA ASP A 516 -21.71 15.23 -36.84
C ASP A 516 -20.38 14.95 -36.12
N LEU A 517 -19.31 15.65 -36.51
CA LEU A 517 -18.01 15.56 -35.83
C LEU A 517 -18.12 16.01 -34.37
N GLN A 518 -18.82 17.11 -34.09
CA GLN A 518 -19.01 17.58 -32.72
C GLN A 518 -19.80 16.57 -31.89
N ARG A 519 -20.85 16.01 -32.42
CA ARG A 519 -21.64 14.97 -31.72
C ARG A 519 -20.80 13.74 -31.40
N ILE A 520 -19.96 13.27 -32.32
CA ILE A 520 -19.01 12.16 -32.04
C ILE A 520 -18.05 12.56 -30.92
N LYS A 521 -17.53 13.78 -30.90
CA LYS A 521 -16.67 14.26 -29.80
C LYS A 521 -17.43 14.27 -28.46
N ASP A 522 -18.69 14.65 -28.46
CA ASP A 522 -19.52 14.69 -27.26
C ASP A 522 -19.79 13.27 -26.73
N MET A 523 -19.96 12.27 -27.61
CA MET A 523 -20.06 10.85 -27.23
C MET A 523 -18.80 10.40 -26.48
N PHE A 524 -17.59 10.67 -27.02
CA PHE A 524 -16.35 10.32 -26.35
C PHE A 524 -16.15 11.05 -25.02
N ASN A 525 -16.54 12.31 -24.93
CA ASN A 525 -16.42 13.10 -23.72
C ASN A 525 -17.42 12.69 -22.64
N SER A 526 -18.59 12.21 -23.04
CA SER A 526 -19.62 11.69 -22.12
C SER A 526 -19.32 10.27 -21.64
N GLY A 527 -18.48 9.56 -22.36
CA GLY A 527 -18.16 8.16 -22.14
C GLY A 527 -19.01 7.23 -22.99
N ILE A 528 -18.34 6.38 -23.77
CA ILE A 528 -18.93 5.50 -24.77
C ILE A 528 -18.33 4.09 -24.67
N THR A 529 -19.19 3.08 -24.86
CA THR A 529 -18.79 1.67 -24.97
C THR A 529 -18.86 1.22 -26.42
N PHE A 530 -17.74 0.73 -26.91
CA PHE A 530 -17.60 0.14 -28.24
C PHE A 530 -17.69 -1.38 -28.15
N TRP A 531 -18.70 -1.97 -28.75
CA TRP A 531 -18.94 -3.41 -28.78
C TRP A 531 -18.37 -4.02 -30.06
N HIS A 532 -17.55 -5.07 -29.92
CA HIS A 532 -16.85 -5.73 -31.04
C HIS A 532 -17.58 -6.96 -31.53
N ASN A 533 -18.46 -7.52 -30.71
CA ASN A 533 -19.23 -8.70 -31.02
C ASN A 533 -20.74 -8.37 -30.98
N PRO A 534 -21.40 -8.25 -32.15
CA PRO A 534 -22.83 -7.93 -32.19
C PRO A 534 -23.73 -8.96 -31.51
N THR A 535 -23.32 -10.24 -31.43
CA THR A 535 -24.13 -11.30 -30.82
C THR A 535 -24.19 -11.23 -29.31
N THR A 536 -23.21 -10.55 -28.67
CA THR A 536 -23.13 -10.36 -27.23
C THR A 536 -23.36 -8.89 -26.84
N PHE A 537 -23.98 -8.11 -27.70
CA PHE A 537 -24.26 -6.72 -27.48
C PHE A 537 -25.03 -6.50 -26.17
N LEU A 538 -24.54 -5.61 -25.28
CA LEU A 538 -25.05 -5.31 -23.94
C LEU A 538 -24.92 -6.45 -22.91
N ASP A 539 -24.29 -7.56 -23.24
CA ASP A 539 -24.08 -8.66 -22.31
C ASP A 539 -22.73 -8.52 -21.57
N TYR A 540 -22.70 -7.79 -20.47
CA TYR A 540 -21.53 -7.61 -19.58
C TYR A 540 -21.17 -8.87 -18.78
N SER A 541 -21.88 -9.98 -18.92
CA SER A 541 -21.52 -11.25 -18.28
C SER A 541 -20.39 -11.99 -19.00
N GLN A 542 -20.11 -11.61 -20.25
CA GLN A 542 -19.07 -12.21 -21.07
C GLN A 542 -17.68 -11.84 -20.57
N ASN A 543 -16.71 -12.75 -20.78
CA ASN A 543 -15.32 -12.47 -20.47
C ASN A 543 -14.72 -11.44 -21.44
N ASN A 544 -14.16 -10.36 -20.91
CA ASN A 544 -13.64 -9.23 -21.69
C ASN A 544 -12.13 -9.10 -21.60
N ASP A 545 -11.41 -10.20 -21.85
CA ASP A 545 -9.94 -10.26 -21.79
C ASP A 545 -9.27 -9.25 -22.74
N ILE A 546 -8.03 -8.90 -22.42
CA ILE A 546 -7.14 -8.15 -23.30
C ILE A 546 -6.77 -9.04 -24.51
N ILE A 547 -6.80 -8.46 -25.72
CA ILE A 547 -6.43 -9.14 -26.98
C ILE A 547 -4.96 -8.89 -27.30
#